data_b156496f7d196ac334121c6682143183
#
_entry.id   b156496f7d196ac334121c6682143183
#
_cell.length_a   1.000
_cell.length_b   1.000
_cell.length_c   1.000
_cell.angle_alpha   90.00
_cell.angle_beta   90.00
_cell.angle_gamma   90.00
#
_symmetry.space_group_name_H-M   'P 1'
#
loop_
_entity.id
_entity.type
_entity.pdbx_description
1 polymer ?
#
loop_
_entity_poly.entity_id
_entity_poly.type
_entity_poly.pdbx_seq_one_letter_code
_entity_poly.pdbx_strand_id
1 'polypeptide(L)'
;SILVAETFERNHRDILRAIKKLDCSQEFNERHFALVEYVDAKGEKRPMYQMTKDGFIFLVMGFTGSKAAKFKEDYINAFNEMHDYINSEQKQLYKEYVDALEQFEKFSKLASQAGKTLNFVGKKLKPKALVRVNELEKSMQYNLFLE
;
A
#
# COMPACT_ATOMS: atom_id res chain seq x y z
N SER A 1 -23.77 2.72 3.35
CA SER A 1 -24.49 1.60 2.70
C SER A 1 -25.48 2.04 1.62
N ILE A 2 -26.01 3.28 1.69
CA ILE A 2 -26.91 3.83 0.66
C ILE A 2 -26.16 3.95 -0.67
N LEU A 3 -25.02 4.63 -0.69
CA LEU A 3 -24.19 4.79 -1.89
C LEU A 3 -23.82 3.44 -2.52
N VAL A 4 -23.54 2.41 -1.70
CA VAL A 4 -23.26 1.06 -2.19
C VAL A 4 -24.49 0.47 -2.90
N ALA A 5 -25.68 0.67 -2.35
CA ALA A 5 -26.92 0.22 -2.97
C ALA A 5 -27.15 0.87 -4.34
N GLU A 6 -26.95 2.17 -4.44
CA GLU A 6 -27.06 2.94 -5.69
C GLU A 6 -26.01 2.51 -6.72
N THR A 7 -24.75 2.44 -6.32
CA THR A 7 -23.62 2.06 -7.21
C THR A 7 -23.82 0.67 -7.83
N PHE A 8 -24.26 -0.30 -7.03
CA PHE A 8 -24.42 -1.69 -7.48
C PHE A 8 -25.88 -2.01 -7.89
N GLU A 9 -26.75 -1.01 -7.99
CA GLU A 9 -28.18 -1.16 -8.37
C GLU A 9 -28.89 -2.24 -7.54
N ARG A 10 -28.66 -2.22 -6.23
CA ARG A 10 -29.25 -3.15 -5.25
C ARG A 10 -30.18 -2.40 -4.32
N ASN A 11 -31.18 -3.11 -3.79
CA ASN A 11 -32.02 -2.54 -2.74
C ASN A 11 -31.18 -2.28 -1.48
N HIS A 12 -31.30 -1.10 -0.87
CA HIS A 12 -30.61 -0.77 0.37
C HIS A 12 -30.87 -1.79 1.49
N ARG A 13 -32.10 -2.32 1.57
CA ARG A 13 -32.48 -3.39 2.50
C ARG A 13 -31.63 -4.66 2.33
N ASP A 14 -31.27 -5.00 1.09
CA ASP A 14 -30.45 -6.17 0.81
C ASP A 14 -28.99 -5.94 1.19
N ILE A 15 -28.49 -4.72 1.03
CA ILE A 15 -27.18 -4.30 1.54
C ILE A 15 -27.11 -4.41 3.06
N LEU A 16 -28.14 -3.92 3.78
CA LEU A 16 -28.21 -4.05 5.23
C LEU A 16 -28.20 -5.52 5.69
N ARG A 17 -28.93 -6.38 4.97
CA ARG A 17 -28.91 -7.83 5.24
C ARG A 17 -27.56 -8.46 4.94
N ALA A 18 -26.93 -8.07 3.84
CA ALA A 18 -25.60 -8.58 3.47
C ALA A 18 -24.58 -8.25 4.56
N ILE A 19 -24.54 -7.00 5.04
CA ILE A 19 -23.63 -6.59 6.12
C ILE A 19 -23.86 -7.42 7.40
N LYS A 20 -25.13 -7.62 7.79
CA LYS A 20 -25.47 -8.43 8.98
C LYS A 20 -25.09 -9.91 8.87
N LYS A 21 -24.97 -10.43 7.63
CA LYS A 21 -24.65 -11.83 7.34
C LYS A 21 -23.19 -12.03 6.94
N LEU A 22 -22.36 -10.99 7.02
CA LEU A 22 -20.94 -11.12 6.70
C LEU A 22 -20.30 -12.14 7.64
N ASP A 23 -19.65 -13.13 7.05
CA ASP A 23 -18.83 -14.10 7.76
C ASP A 23 -17.43 -13.55 7.95
N CYS A 24 -17.28 -12.73 9.00
CA CYS A 24 -16.02 -12.10 9.39
C CYS A 24 -15.89 -12.10 10.91
N SER A 25 -14.67 -11.85 11.44
CA SER A 25 -14.45 -11.75 12.88
C SER A 25 -15.25 -10.57 13.46
N GLN A 26 -15.63 -10.68 14.73
CA GLN A 26 -16.32 -9.60 15.44
C GLN A 26 -15.48 -8.32 15.45
N GLU A 27 -14.17 -8.44 15.68
CA GLU A 27 -13.25 -7.30 15.67
C GLU A 27 -13.25 -6.59 14.31
N PHE A 28 -13.20 -7.34 13.20
CA PHE A 28 -13.27 -6.77 11.85
C PHE A 28 -14.61 -6.06 11.63
N ASN A 29 -15.73 -6.67 12.05
CA ASN A 29 -17.06 -6.08 11.89
C ASN A 29 -17.17 -4.74 12.64
N GLU A 30 -16.81 -4.71 13.93
CA GLU A 30 -16.88 -3.51 14.78
C GLU A 30 -15.98 -2.38 14.27
N ARG A 31 -14.81 -2.72 13.74
CA ARG A 31 -13.86 -1.73 13.18
C ARG A 31 -14.35 -1.12 11.87
N HIS A 32 -15.03 -1.89 11.04
CA HIS A 32 -15.29 -1.51 9.65
C HIS A 32 -16.74 -1.16 9.33
N PHE A 33 -17.69 -1.46 10.23
CA PHE A 33 -19.11 -1.19 10.02
C PHE A 33 -19.73 -0.54 11.25
N ALA A 34 -20.19 0.69 11.12
CA ALA A 34 -20.91 1.42 12.15
C ALA A 34 -22.39 1.59 11.75
N LEU A 35 -23.31 1.07 12.59
CA LEU A 35 -24.73 1.28 12.40
C LEU A 35 -25.10 2.71 12.83
N VAL A 36 -25.70 3.47 11.93
CA VAL A 36 -26.14 4.86 12.16
C VAL A 36 -27.54 5.04 11.56
N GLU A 37 -28.18 6.19 11.84
CA GLU A 37 -29.46 6.55 11.27
C GLU A 37 -29.30 7.66 10.23
N TYR A 38 -30.16 7.66 9.22
CA TYR A 38 -30.38 8.77 8.30
C TYR A 38 -31.86 9.11 8.19
N VAL A 39 -32.17 10.31 7.76
CA VAL A 39 -33.56 10.75 7.51
C VAL A 39 -33.86 10.55 6.04
N ASP A 40 -34.91 9.79 5.74
CA ASP A 40 -35.35 9.55 4.38
C ASP A 40 -36.16 10.74 3.80
N ALA A 41 -36.50 10.68 2.53
CA ALA A 41 -37.27 11.73 1.84
C ALA A 41 -38.66 12.01 2.45
N LYS A 42 -39.16 11.11 3.30
CA LYS A 42 -40.43 11.27 4.03
C LYS A 42 -40.24 11.83 5.43
N GLY A 43 -39.02 12.14 5.84
CA GLY A 43 -38.68 12.61 7.19
C GLY A 43 -38.59 11.51 8.23
N GLU A 44 -38.58 10.23 7.85
CA GLU A 44 -38.46 9.11 8.76
C GLU A 44 -37.01 8.70 8.99
N LYS A 45 -36.67 8.38 10.24
CA LYS A 45 -35.38 7.82 10.58
C LYS A 45 -35.25 6.39 10.11
N ARG A 46 -34.21 6.10 9.35
CA ARG A 46 -33.94 4.78 8.81
C ARG A 46 -32.51 4.36 9.15
N PRO A 47 -32.26 3.07 9.41
CA PRO A 47 -30.93 2.58 9.66
C PRO A 47 -30.08 2.55 8.40
N MET A 48 -28.79 2.90 8.53
CA MET A 48 -27.78 2.67 7.51
C MET A 48 -26.46 2.27 8.15
N TYR A 49 -25.53 1.72 7.37
CA TYR A 49 -24.16 1.51 7.81
C TYR A 49 -23.23 2.55 7.18
N GLN A 50 -22.42 3.19 8.02
CA GLN A 50 -21.16 3.76 7.60
C GLN A 50 -20.12 2.64 7.58
N MET A 51 -19.22 2.68 6.61
CA MET A 51 -18.18 1.66 6.49
C MET A 51 -16.87 2.27 6.03
N THR A 52 -15.77 1.67 6.45
CA THR A 52 -14.44 2.01 5.95
C THR A 52 -14.24 1.47 4.53
N LYS A 53 -13.13 1.88 3.89
CA LYS A 53 -12.71 1.34 2.60
C LYS A 53 -12.60 -0.20 2.64
N ASP A 54 -11.99 -0.76 3.69
CA ASP A 54 -11.77 -2.19 3.81
C ASP A 54 -13.08 -2.96 4.01
N GLY A 55 -13.99 -2.41 4.84
CA GLY A 55 -15.34 -2.96 4.98
C GLY A 55 -16.13 -2.94 3.67
N PHE A 56 -16.00 -1.86 2.89
CA PHE A 56 -16.59 -1.78 1.56
C PHE A 56 -16.04 -2.85 0.61
N ILE A 57 -14.71 -2.99 0.54
CA ILE A 57 -14.06 -4.00 -0.31
C ILE A 57 -14.53 -5.39 0.09
N PHE A 58 -14.47 -5.72 1.38
CA PHE A 58 -14.88 -7.03 1.90
C PHE A 58 -16.34 -7.35 1.55
N LEU A 59 -17.25 -6.39 1.72
CA LEU A 59 -18.67 -6.53 1.37
C LEU A 59 -18.85 -6.79 -0.14
N VAL A 60 -18.20 -5.99 -0.99
CA VAL A 60 -18.38 -6.06 -2.46
C VAL A 60 -17.72 -7.30 -3.05
N MET A 61 -16.66 -7.82 -2.43
CA MET A 61 -16.06 -9.11 -2.82
C MET A 61 -17.07 -10.27 -2.71
N GLY A 62 -18.07 -10.19 -1.82
CA GLY A 62 -19.18 -11.14 -1.71
C GLY A 62 -20.29 -10.93 -2.73
N PHE A 63 -20.29 -9.83 -3.51
CA PHE A 63 -21.36 -9.55 -4.46
C PHE A 63 -21.19 -10.36 -5.76
N THR A 64 -22.32 -10.59 -6.42
CA THR A 64 -22.41 -11.21 -7.76
C THR A 64 -23.02 -10.24 -8.76
N GLY A 65 -22.87 -10.51 -10.06
CA GLY A 65 -23.36 -9.69 -11.16
C GLY A 65 -22.26 -8.87 -11.83
N SER A 66 -22.56 -8.33 -13.02
CA SER A 66 -21.57 -7.70 -13.91
C SER A 66 -20.86 -6.49 -13.29
N LYS A 67 -21.57 -5.62 -12.56
CA LYS A 67 -20.97 -4.47 -11.89
C LYS A 67 -19.98 -4.88 -10.78
N ALA A 68 -20.34 -5.93 -10.03
CA ALA A 68 -19.45 -6.46 -9.01
C ALA A 68 -18.22 -7.16 -9.62
N ALA A 69 -18.40 -7.88 -10.73
CA ALA A 69 -17.31 -8.50 -11.46
C ALA A 69 -16.32 -7.44 -11.96
N LYS A 70 -16.83 -6.40 -12.62
CA LYS A 70 -16.00 -5.29 -13.09
C LYS A 70 -15.22 -4.63 -11.94
N PHE A 71 -15.87 -4.33 -10.83
CA PHE A 71 -15.19 -3.76 -9.66
C PHE A 71 -14.05 -4.65 -9.17
N LYS A 72 -14.26 -5.99 -9.13
CA LYS A 72 -13.23 -6.94 -8.69
C LYS A 72 -12.04 -6.97 -9.66
N GLU A 73 -12.30 -6.94 -10.96
CA GLU A 73 -11.26 -6.86 -11.98
C GLU A 73 -10.46 -5.57 -11.85
N ASP A 74 -11.13 -4.42 -11.75
CA ASP A 74 -10.49 -3.12 -11.58
C ASP A 74 -9.65 -3.06 -10.28
N TYR A 75 -10.15 -3.67 -9.19
CA TYR A 75 -9.43 -3.76 -7.93
C TYR A 75 -8.17 -4.63 -8.04
N ILE A 76 -8.28 -5.80 -8.70
CA ILE A 76 -7.14 -6.69 -8.92
C ILE A 76 -6.09 -6.00 -9.79
N ASN A 77 -6.50 -5.32 -10.86
CA ASN A 77 -5.59 -4.59 -11.73
C ASN A 77 -4.86 -3.48 -10.99
N ALA A 78 -5.58 -2.66 -10.21
CA ALA A 78 -4.97 -1.62 -9.39
C ALA A 78 -4.00 -2.18 -8.34
N PHE A 79 -4.30 -3.34 -7.74
CA PHE A 79 -3.40 -4.02 -6.82
C PHE A 79 -2.13 -4.51 -7.53
N ASN A 80 -2.27 -5.12 -8.71
CA ASN A 80 -1.14 -5.58 -9.50
C ASN A 80 -0.25 -4.41 -9.95
N GLU A 81 -0.84 -3.31 -10.40
CA GLU A 81 -0.09 -2.09 -10.76
C GLU A 81 0.71 -1.54 -9.59
N MET A 82 0.10 -1.47 -8.39
CA MET A 82 0.82 -1.07 -7.18
C MET A 82 1.95 -2.02 -6.83
N HIS A 83 1.70 -3.33 -6.90
CA HIS A 83 2.70 -4.36 -6.64
C HIS A 83 3.89 -4.25 -7.62
N ASP A 84 3.61 -4.07 -8.90
CA ASP A 84 4.65 -3.93 -9.93
C ASP A 84 5.44 -2.63 -9.77
N TYR A 85 4.77 -1.54 -9.39
CA TYR A 85 5.42 -0.27 -9.06
C TYR A 85 6.39 -0.44 -7.88
N ILE A 86 5.94 -1.02 -6.77
CA ILE A 86 6.79 -1.26 -5.58
C ILE A 86 7.98 -2.15 -5.94
N ASN A 87 7.76 -3.24 -6.69
CA ASN A 87 8.83 -4.13 -7.12
C ASN A 87 9.85 -3.45 -8.04
N SER A 88 9.40 -2.54 -8.92
CA SER A 88 10.30 -1.78 -9.80
C SER A 88 11.16 -0.79 -9.01
N GLU A 89 10.59 -0.10 -8.06
CA GLU A 89 11.28 0.82 -7.14
C GLU A 89 12.33 0.08 -6.30
N GLN A 90 11.98 -1.09 -5.74
CA GLN A 90 12.92 -1.92 -4.97
C GLN A 90 14.09 -2.42 -5.81
N LYS A 91 13.84 -2.85 -7.05
CA LYS A 91 14.90 -3.28 -7.98
C LYS A 91 15.85 -2.14 -8.33
N GLN A 92 15.29 -0.95 -8.59
CA GLN A 92 16.07 0.25 -8.85
C GLN A 92 16.97 0.62 -7.67
N LEU A 93 16.39 0.64 -6.47
CA LEU A 93 17.09 0.96 -5.23
C LEU A 93 18.21 -0.04 -4.92
N TYR A 94 17.94 -1.34 -5.14
CA TYR A 94 18.94 -2.39 -4.98
C TYR A 94 20.12 -2.21 -5.96
N LYS A 95 19.84 -1.89 -7.21
CA LYS A 95 20.88 -1.60 -8.21
C LYS A 95 21.74 -0.40 -7.80
N GLU A 96 21.12 0.70 -7.39
CA GLU A 96 21.86 1.88 -6.91
C GLU A 96 22.74 1.55 -5.67
N TYR A 97 22.24 0.71 -4.78
CA TYR A 97 22.98 0.23 -3.62
C TYR A 97 24.23 -0.57 -4.03
N VAL A 98 24.08 -1.52 -4.95
CA VAL A 98 25.21 -2.32 -5.48
C VAL A 98 26.24 -1.43 -6.16
N ASP A 99 25.81 -0.51 -7.03
CA ASP A 99 26.69 0.44 -7.71
C ASP A 99 27.46 1.33 -6.70
N ALA A 100 26.78 1.77 -5.65
CA ALA A 100 27.41 2.55 -4.58
C ALA A 100 28.44 1.75 -3.76
N LEU A 101 28.15 0.47 -3.48
CA LEU A 101 29.11 -0.45 -2.84
C LEU A 101 30.34 -0.68 -3.69
N GLU A 102 30.19 -0.93 -4.98
CA GLU A 102 31.31 -1.12 -5.89
C GLU A 102 32.21 0.14 -5.95
N GLN A 103 31.59 1.31 -6.01
CA GLN A 103 32.36 2.58 -5.95
C GLN A 103 33.09 2.74 -4.62
N PHE A 104 32.43 2.44 -3.51
CA PHE A 104 33.08 2.48 -2.18
C PHE A 104 34.27 1.54 -2.09
N GLU A 105 34.14 0.29 -2.57
CA GLU A 105 35.24 -0.66 -2.60
C GLU A 105 36.40 -0.20 -3.49
N LYS A 106 36.07 0.33 -4.68
CA LYS A 106 37.06 0.89 -5.62
C LYS A 106 37.85 2.02 -4.97
N PHE A 107 37.15 2.99 -4.35
CA PHE A 107 37.81 4.09 -3.66
C PHE A 107 38.58 3.62 -2.41
N SER A 108 38.06 2.61 -1.73
CA SER A 108 38.73 1.98 -0.59
C SER A 108 40.06 1.34 -0.98
N LYS A 109 40.08 0.60 -2.11
CA LYS A 109 41.29 -0.02 -2.68
C LYS A 109 42.29 1.06 -3.14
N LEU A 110 41.81 2.09 -3.85
CA LEU A 110 42.66 3.22 -4.27
C LEU A 110 43.27 3.97 -3.08
N ALA A 111 42.48 4.20 -2.03
CA ALA A 111 42.94 4.82 -0.80
C ALA A 111 44.01 3.96 -0.08
N SER A 112 43.92 2.64 -0.19
CA SER A 112 44.85 1.69 0.39
C SER A 112 46.19 1.59 -0.37
N GLN A 113 46.19 1.78 -1.70
CA GLN A 113 47.34 1.61 -2.57
C GLN A 113 48.23 2.87 -2.71
N ALA A 114 47.70 4.04 -2.51
CA ALA A 114 48.39 5.30 -2.81
C ALA A 114 48.68 6.14 -1.57
N GLY A 115 49.83 5.95 -0.97
CA GLY A 115 50.23 6.62 0.26
C GLY A 115 50.26 8.16 0.28
N LYS A 116 50.32 8.84 -0.87
CA LYS A 116 50.25 10.33 -0.97
C LYS A 116 48.99 10.89 -1.62
N THR A 117 48.28 10.12 -2.43
CA THR A 117 46.98 10.47 -2.99
C THR A 117 45.83 10.15 -2.01
N LEU A 118 46.12 9.47 -0.91
CA LEU A 118 45.23 9.04 0.18
C LEU A 118 44.40 10.13 0.78
N ASN A 119 44.91 11.35 0.84
CA ASN A 119 44.25 12.44 1.54
C ASN A 119 42.95 12.93 0.84
N PHE A 120 42.93 12.92 -0.49
CA PHE A 120 41.77 13.37 -1.25
C PHE A 120 40.69 12.27 -1.36
N VAL A 121 41.10 11.06 -1.78
CA VAL A 121 40.18 9.92 -1.95
C VAL A 121 39.65 9.47 -0.59
N GLY A 122 40.49 9.26 0.41
CA GLY A 122 40.12 8.80 1.75
C GLY A 122 39.28 9.82 2.50
N LYS A 123 39.60 11.12 2.43
CA LYS A 123 38.92 12.17 3.18
C LYS A 123 37.71 12.78 2.47
N LYS A 124 37.65 12.73 1.15
CA LYS A 124 36.54 13.36 0.39
C LYS A 124 35.64 12.37 -0.33
N LEU A 125 36.19 11.38 -1.07
CA LEU A 125 35.37 10.49 -1.91
C LEU A 125 34.82 9.30 -1.13
N LYS A 126 35.65 8.63 -0.30
CA LYS A 126 35.19 7.49 0.50
C LYS A 126 34.08 7.82 1.49
N PRO A 127 34.13 8.92 2.28
CA PRO A 127 33.00 9.30 3.15
C PRO A 127 31.72 9.63 2.36
N LYS A 128 31.85 10.29 1.21
CA LYS A 128 30.70 10.63 0.36
C LYS A 128 30.01 9.38 -0.19
N ALA A 129 30.80 8.40 -0.65
CA ALA A 129 30.30 7.11 -1.10
C ALA A 129 29.62 6.32 0.04
N LEU A 130 30.20 6.36 1.26
CA LEU A 130 29.63 5.69 2.43
C LEU A 130 28.30 6.31 2.87
N VAL A 131 28.18 7.63 2.85
CA VAL A 131 26.90 8.31 3.14
C VAL A 131 25.83 7.83 2.17
N ARG A 132 26.14 7.72 0.88
CA ARG A 132 25.18 7.23 -0.12
C ARG A 132 24.76 5.77 0.11
N VAL A 133 25.71 4.90 0.47
CA VAL A 133 25.39 3.51 0.86
C VAL A 133 24.42 3.48 2.04
N ASN A 134 24.71 4.22 3.10
CA ASN A 134 23.86 4.27 4.30
C ASN A 134 22.45 4.83 4.02
N GLU A 135 22.34 5.82 3.13
CA GLU A 135 21.03 6.36 2.69
C GLU A 135 20.20 5.30 1.97
N LEU A 136 20.83 4.55 1.06
CA LEU A 136 20.17 3.48 0.29
C LEU A 136 19.79 2.30 1.21
N GLU A 137 20.66 1.91 2.13
CA GLU A 137 20.34 0.88 3.14
C GLU A 137 19.10 1.26 3.98
N LYS A 138 19.04 2.50 4.48
CA LYS A 138 17.85 3.00 5.21
C LYS A 138 16.61 2.95 4.36
N SER A 139 16.68 3.36 3.10
CA SER A 139 15.54 3.34 2.17
C SER A 139 15.08 1.91 1.88
N MET A 140 16.01 0.96 1.74
CA MET A 140 15.71 -0.46 1.57
C MET A 140 15.04 -1.07 2.82
N GLN A 141 15.54 -0.74 4.03
CA GLN A 141 14.91 -1.19 5.28
C GLN A 141 13.50 -0.64 5.45
N TYR A 142 13.27 0.63 5.10
CA TYR A 142 11.95 1.25 5.18
C TYR A 142 10.92 0.54 4.29
N ASN A 143 11.34 0.10 3.10
CA ASN A 143 10.48 -0.61 2.17
C ASN A 143 10.19 -2.07 2.60
N LEU A 144 11.07 -2.70 3.40
CA LEU A 144 10.89 -4.06 3.93
C LEU A 144 9.93 -4.11 5.14
N PHE A 145 9.67 -2.98 5.81
CA PHE A 145 8.74 -2.91 6.95
C PHE A 145 7.32 -2.47 6.56
N LEU A 146 7.06 -2.25 5.26
CA LEU A 146 5.74 -1.88 4.73
C LEU A 146 4.98 -3.08 4.13
N GLU A 147 5.54 -4.29 4.21
CA GLU A 147 4.86 -5.56 3.98
C GLU A 147 4.35 -6.15 5.32
#